data_3c92b81b4c145f7818f8845fb31d1d96
#
_entry.id   3c92b81b4c145f7818f8845fb31d1d96
#
_cell.length_a   1.000
_cell.length_b   1.000
_cell.length_c   1.000
_cell.angle_alpha   90.00
_cell.angle_beta   90.00
_cell.angle_gamma   90.00
#
_symmetry.space_group_name_H-M   'P 1'
#
loop_
_entity.id
_entity.type
_entity.pdbx_description
1 polymer ?
#
loop_
_entity_poly.entity_id
_entity_poly.type
_entity_poly.pdbx_seq_one_letter_code
_entity_poly.pdbx_strand_id
1 'polypeptide(L)'
;MTAREELARKFDEWRGLALDASRCPVRDVLDRVGDKWSTLILIALAGGPQRFGALNRATPDISKRMLTQTLRTLERDGLVARRVYPTKPPSVDYRLTPLGVAMMEPLAALIRWAEQSHPAIVAARRRFDEGPVADEGLAADEAPAEESAA
;
A
#
# COMPACT_ATOMS: atom_id res chain seq x y z
N MET A 1 -22.44 -8.01 5.15
CA MET A 1 -21.19 -7.67 5.91
C MET A 1 -20.44 -6.59 5.13
N THR A 2 -20.23 -5.47 5.76
CA THR A 2 -19.46 -4.36 5.18
C THR A 2 -17.96 -4.65 5.25
N ALA A 3 -17.16 -4.01 4.40
CA ALA A 3 -15.69 -4.11 4.45
C ALA A 3 -15.14 -3.69 5.82
N ARG A 4 -15.77 -2.71 6.47
CA ARG A 4 -15.40 -2.27 7.81
C ARG A 4 -15.61 -3.36 8.86
N GLU A 5 -16.75 -4.05 8.83
CA GLU A 5 -17.06 -5.16 9.74
C GLU A 5 -16.13 -6.35 9.50
N GLU A 6 -15.84 -6.65 8.24
CA GLU A 6 -14.90 -7.69 7.88
C GLU A 6 -13.50 -7.44 8.45
N LEU A 7 -12.98 -6.23 8.25
CA LEU A 7 -11.65 -5.86 8.75
C LEU A 7 -11.59 -5.81 10.28
N ALA A 8 -12.65 -5.36 10.95
CA ALA A 8 -12.72 -5.37 12.40
C ALA A 8 -12.66 -6.81 12.95
N ARG A 9 -13.42 -7.73 12.36
CA ARG A 9 -13.38 -9.15 12.73
C ARG A 9 -12.01 -9.76 12.49
N LYS A 10 -11.39 -9.46 11.34
CA LYS A 10 -10.03 -9.91 11.01
C LYS A 10 -9.01 -9.42 12.04
N PHE A 11 -9.10 -8.18 12.45
CA PHE A 11 -8.21 -7.63 13.47
C PHE A 11 -8.34 -8.35 14.81
N ASP A 12 -9.57 -8.69 15.23
CA ASP A 12 -9.81 -9.45 16.46
C ASP A 12 -9.24 -10.88 16.37
N GLU A 13 -9.36 -11.53 15.22
CA GLU A 13 -8.72 -12.83 14.94
C GLU A 13 -7.20 -12.75 15.08
N TRP A 14 -6.57 -11.72 14.51
CA TRP A 14 -5.11 -11.55 14.55
C TRP A 14 -4.59 -11.18 15.92
N ARG A 15 -5.34 -10.40 16.68
CA ARG A 15 -4.94 -9.99 18.04
C ARG A 15 -4.81 -11.18 19.00
N GLY A 16 -5.60 -12.22 18.81
CA GLY A 16 -5.53 -13.46 19.58
C GLY A 16 -4.36 -14.39 19.18
N LEU A 17 -3.77 -14.18 18.02
CA LEU A 17 -2.59 -14.87 17.55
C LEU A 17 -1.38 -14.00 17.90
N ALA A 18 -0.38 -14.56 18.61
CA ALA A 18 0.88 -13.86 18.78
C ALA A 18 1.43 -13.52 17.40
N LEU A 19 1.30 -12.25 17.00
CA LEU A 19 1.68 -11.75 15.67
C LEU A 19 3.20 -11.73 15.55
N ASP A 20 3.78 -12.90 15.36
CA ASP A 20 5.12 -12.99 14.82
C ASP A 20 5.09 -12.43 13.40
N ALA A 21 5.73 -11.26 13.20
CA ALA A 21 5.79 -10.56 11.93
C ALA A 21 6.30 -11.45 10.79
N SER A 22 7.12 -12.47 11.10
CA SER A 22 7.67 -13.40 10.12
C SER A 22 6.66 -14.41 9.59
N ARG A 23 5.52 -14.58 10.26
CA ARG A 23 4.49 -15.59 9.93
C ARG A 23 3.13 -15.00 9.57
N CYS A 24 2.97 -13.69 9.61
CA CYS A 24 1.71 -13.04 9.26
C CYS A 24 1.67 -12.76 7.76
N PRO A 25 0.84 -13.47 6.96
CA PRO A 25 0.76 -13.25 5.51
C PRO A 25 0.36 -11.82 5.16
N VAL A 26 -0.47 -11.21 5.97
CA VAL A 26 -0.95 -9.83 5.72
C VAL A 26 0.16 -8.81 5.91
N ARG A 27 0.95 -8.92 6.98
CA ARG A 27 2.08 -8.00 7.20
C ARG A 27 3.14 -8.15 6.13
N ASP A 28 3.43 -9.37 5.71
CA ASP A 28 4.39 -9.64 4.65
C ASP A 28 3.97 -9.03 3.31
N VAL A 29 2.70 -9.16 2.94
CA VAL A 29 2.16 -8.53 1.73
C VAL A 29 2.11 -7.01 1.86
N LEU A 30 1.71 -6.48 3.03
CA LEU A 30 1.65 -5.05 3.27
C LEU A 30 3.02 -4.38 3.19
N ASP A 31 4.09 -5.08 3.55
CA ASP A 31 5.46 -4.57 3.36
C ASP A 31 5.76 -4.29 1.87
N ARG A 32 5.22 -5.10 0.97
CA ARG A 32 5.35 -4.87 -0.48
C ARG A 32 4.44 -3.76 -0.98
N VAL A 33 3.18 -3.75 -0.57
CA VAL A 33 2.21 -2.70 -0.95
C VAL A 33 2.61 -1.35 -0.36
N GLY A 34 3.16 -1.34 0.85
CA GLY A 34 3.68 -0.13 1.51
C GLY A 34 5.01 0.37 0.96
N ASP A 35 5.74 -0.43 0.20
CA ASP A 35 6.95 0.00 -0.46
C ASP A 35 6.60 0.78 -1.75
N LYS A 36 6.93 2.05 -1.73
CA LYS A 36 6.70 2.99 -2.83
C LYS A 36 7.20 2.48 -4.18
N TRP A 37 8.43 1.97 -4.23
CA TRP A 37 9.05 1.55 -5.48
C TRP A 37 8.47 0.23 -6.00
N SER A 38 8.20 -0.73 -5.12
CA SER A 38 7.56 -2.00 -5.51
C SER A 38 6.20 -1.76 -6.15
N THR A 39 5.37 -0.93 -5.56
CA THR A 39 4.04 -0.58 -6.09
C THR A 39 4.14 0.13 -7.44
N LEU A 40 5.03 1.12 -7.57
CA LEU A 40 5.21 1.84 -8.84
C LEU A 40 5.72 0.95 -9.98
N ILE A 41 6.62 0.02 -9.68
CA ILE A 41 7.12 -0.93 -10.68
C ILE A 41 6.03 -1.91 -11.12
N LEU A 42 5.23 -2.42 -10.19
CA LEU A 42 4.10 -3.28 -10.52
C LEU A 42 3.09 -2.56 -11.42
N ILE A 43 2.80 -1.30 -11.15
CA ILE A 43 1.93 -0.47 -11.99
C ILE A 43 2.55 -0.26 -13.38
N ALA A 44 3.85 0.02 -13.45
CA ALA A 44 4.55 0.20 -14.72
C ALA A 44 4.52 -1.05 -15.60
N LEU A 45 4.45 -2.24 -15.00
CA LEU A 45 4.36 -3.52 -15.70
C LEU A 45 2.92 -3.93 -16.04
N ALA A 46 1.91 -3.22 -15.57
CA ALA A 46 0.51 -3.56 -15.81
C ALA A 46 0.14 -3.57 -17.30
N GLY A 47 0.76 -2.72 -18.10
CA GLY A 47 0.54 -2.63 -19.55
C GLY A 47 1.27 -3.66 -20.39
N GLY A 48 2.14 -4.47 -19.79
CA GLY A 48 2.93 -5.49 -20.48
C GLY A 48 4.41 -5.49 -20.09
N PRO A 49 5.20 -6.36 -20.69
CA PRO A 49 6.63 -6.47 -20.40
C PRO A 49 7.39 -5.19 -20.66
N GLN A 50 8.36 -4.89 -19.82
CA GLN A 50 9.23 -3.73 -19.92
C GLN A 50 10.69 -4.13 -19.74
N ARG A 51 11.57 -3.48 -20.48
CA ARG A 51 13.01 -3.60 -20.30
C ARG A 51 13.48 -2.75 -19.12
N PHE A 52 14.61 -3.09 -18.54
CA PHE A 52 15.20 -2.36 -17.42
C PHE A 52 15.30 -0.85 -17.71
N GLY A 53 15.83 -0.48 -18.88
CA GLY A 53 15.97 0.92 -19.28
C GLY A 53 14.62 1.66 -19.36
N ALA A 54 13.56 1.00 -19.82
CA ALA A 54 12.21 1.57 -19.87
C ALA A 54 11.65 1.79 -18.47
N LEU A 55 11.81 0.84 -17.56
CA LEU A 55 11.43 0.98 -16.15
C LEU A 55 12.19 2.11 -15.46
N ASN A 56 13.48 2.20 -15.71
CA ASN A 56 14.31 3.28 -15.14
C ASN A 56 13.87 4.67 -15.62
N ARG A 57 13.47 4.80 -16.88
CA ARG A 57 12.93 6.06 -17.42
C ARG A 57 11.54 6.37 -16.89
N ALA A 58 10.69 5.35 -16.66
CA ALA A 58 9.36 5.50 -16.12
C ALA A 58 9.35 5.90 -14.64
N THR A 59 10.43 5.66 -13.92
CA THR A 59 10.60 5.96 -12.49
C THR A 59 11.87 6.78 -12.28
N PRO A 60 11.89 8.06 -12.69
CA PRO A 60 13.12 8.86 -12.76
C PRO A 60 13.80 9.10 -11.41
N ASP A 61 13.04 9.07 -10.32
CA ASP A 61 13.54 9.31 -8.96
C ASP A 61 14.23 8.08 -8.33
N ILE A 62 14.12 6.92 -8.95
CA ILE A 62 14.77 5.70 -8.45
C ILE A 62 16.20 5.57 -8.97
N SER A 63 17.14 5.23 -8.10
CA SER A 63 18.49 4.87 -8.53
C SER A 63 18.47 3.50 -9.24
N LYS A 64 19.42 3.29 -10.15
CA LYS A 64 19.59 1.98 -10.83
C LYS A 64 19.79 0.84 -9.82
N ARG A 65 20.52 1.11 -8.75
CA ARG A 65 20.74 0.15 -7.67
C ARG A 65 19.42 -0.22 -6.97
N MET A 66 18.61 0.77 -6.63
CA MET A 66 17.33 0.55 -5.99
C MET A 66 16.35 -0.17 -6.92
N LEU A 67 16.31 0.20 -8.21
CA LEU A 67 15.49 -0.48 -9.21
C LEU A 67 15.88 -1.96 -9.33
N THR A 68 17.18 -2.26 -9.43
CA THR A 68 17.68 -3.63 -9.47
C THR A 68 17.28 -4.42 -8.24
N GLN A 69 17.43 -3.83 -7.05
CA GLN A 69 17.08 -4.48 -5.79
C GLN A 69 15.58 -4.72 -5.68
N THR A 70 14.76 -3.76 -6.06
CA THR A 70 13.30 -3.88 -6.02
C THR A 70 12.79 -4.95 -6.99
N LEU A 71 13.32 -4.99 -8.22
CA LEU A 71 12.99 -6.02 -9.20
C LEU A 71 13.37 -7.42 -8.70
N ARG A 72 14.53 -7.57 -8.06
CA ARG A 72 14.93 -8.84 -7.44
C ARG A 72 14.00 -9.29 -6.32
N THR A 73 13.56 -8.35 -5.51
CA THR A 73 12.60 -8.61 -4.44
C THR A 73 11.26 -9.07 -4.99
N LEU A 74 10.75 -8.39 -6.01
CA LEU A 74 9.48 -8.75 -6.67
C LEU A 74 9.57 -10.09 -7.41
N GLU A 75 10.71 -10.40 -8.00
CA GLU A 75 10.99 -11.71 -8.62
C GLU A 75 11.03 -12.81 -7.56
N ARG A 76 11.69 -12.57 -6.45
CA ARG A 76 11.73 -13.51 -5.30
C ARG A 76 10.34 -13.78 -4.73
N ASP A 77 9.48 -12.78 -4.67
CA ASP A 77 8.10 -12.91 -4.21
C ASP A 77 7.18 -13.58 -5.25
N GLY A 78 7.68 -13.85 -6.45
CA GLY A 78 6.90 -14.47 -7.52
C GLY A 78 5.90 -13.54 -8.20
N LEU A 79 5.98 -12.22 -7.98
CA LEU A 79 5.08 -11.22 -8.59
C LEU A 79 5.56 -10.77 -9.97
N VAL A 80 6.86 -10.83 -10.22
CA VAL A 80 7.53 -10.44 -11.45
C VAL A 80 8.42 -11.58 -11.95
N ALA A 81 8.42 -11.82 -13.25
CA ALA A 81 9.33 -12.73 -13.94
C ALA A 81 10.35 -11.95 -14.74
N ARG A 82 11.58 -12.41 -14.71
CA ARG A 82 12.68 -11.89 -15.49
C ARG A 82 12.93 -12.83 -16.68
N ARG A 83 13.01 -12.28 -17.89
CA ARG A 83 13.31 -13.04 -19.09
C ARG A 83 14.57 -12.50 -19.74
N VAL A 84 15.54 -13.38 -19.95
CA VAL A 84 16.78 -13.10 -20.65
C VAL A 84 16.66 -13.58 -22.09
N TYR A 85 16.98 -12.71 -23.03
CA TYR A 85 17.03 -13.04 -24.45
C TYR A 85 18.49 -13.24 -24.86
N PRO A 86 18.80 -14.27 -25.66
CA PRO A 86 20.17 -14.59 -26.08
C PRO A 86 20.64 -13.70 -27.24
N THR A 87 20.48 -12.41 -27.09
CA THR A 87 20.98 -11.39 -28.01
C THR A 87 22.39 -10.95 -27.61
N LYS A 88 23.11 -10.27 -28.52
CA LYS A 88 24.43 -9.68 -28.23
C LYS A 88 24.36 -8.16 -28.35
N PRO A 89 24.41 -7.39 -27.26
CA PRO A 89 24.47 -7.83 -25.86
C PRO A 89 23.14 -8.49 -25.40
N PRO A 90 23.13 -9.28 -24.30
CA PRO A 90 21.93 -9.90 -23.76
C PRO A 90 20.89 -8.86 -23.39
N SER A 91 19.65 -9.09 -23.77
CA SER A 91 18.52 -8.23 -23.46
C SER A 91 17.68 -8.89 -22.38
N VAL A 92 17.19 -8.11 -21.43
CA VAL A 92 16.37 -8.56 -20.29
C VAL A 92 15.09 -7.77 -20.26
N ASP A 93 13.96 -8.45 -20.19
CA ASP A 93 12.69 -7.84 -19.86
C ASP A 93 12.11 -8.37 -18.52
N TYR A 94 11.20 -7.61 -17.98
CA TYR A 94 10.45 -7.93 -16.77
C TYR A 94 8.97 -7.89 -17.09
N ARG A 95 8.22 -8.81 -16.51
CA ARG A 95 6.77 -8.93 -16.71
C ARG A 95 6.08 -9.38 -15.44
N LEU A 96 4.81 -9.07 -15.29
CA LEU A 96 3.98 -9.64 -14.24
C LEU A 96 3.80 -11.14 -14.45
N THR A 97 3.90 -11.89 -13.36
CA THR A 97 3.46 -13.28 -13.32
C THR A 97 1.93 -13.34 -13.18
N PRO A 98 1.27 -14.50 -13.31
CA PRO A 98 -0.14 -14.63 -12.98
C PRO A 98 -0.47 -14.17 -11.56
N LEU A 99 0.43 -14.39 -10.60
CA LEU A 99 0.28 -13.89 -9.22
C LEU A 99 0.36 -12.36 -9.18
N GLY A 100 1.29 -11.76 -9.92
CA GLY A 100 1.40 -10.30 -10.06
C GLY A 100 0.16 -9.68 -10.72
N VAL A 101 -0.40 -10.33 -11.73
CA VAL A 101 -1.66 -9.89 -12.36
C VAL A 101 -2.83 -9.95 -11.38
N ALA A 102 -2.91 -11.01 -10.56
CA ALA A 102 -3.95 -11.12 -9.54
C ALA A 102 -3.90 -9.99 -8.49
N MET A 103 -2.72 -9.43 -8.23
CA MET A 103 -2.55 -8.30 -7.32
C MET A 103 -3.06 -6.98 -7.90
N MET A 104 -3.25 -6.90 -9.22
CA MET A 104 -3.68 -5.64 -9.86
C MET A 104 -5.06 -5.19 -9.42
N GLU A 105 -5.98 -6.09 -9.16
CA GLU A 105 -7.35 -5.73 -8.73
C GLU A 105 -7.37 -4.97 -7.39
N PRO A 106 -6.84 -5.51 -6.29
CA PRO A 106 -6.81 -4.78 -5.03
C PRO A 106 -5.95 -3.51 -5.11
N LEU A 107 -4.87 -3.53 -5.89
CA LEU A 107 -4.01 -2.36 -6.08
C LEU A 107 -4.75 -1.24 -6.83
N ALA A 108 -5.48 -1.55 -7.89
CA ALA A 108 -6.30 -0.58 -8.61
C ALA A 108 -7.39 0.03 -7.71
N ALA A 109 -8.02 -0.77 -6.84
CA ALA A 109 -8.98 -0.29 -5.87
C ALA A 109 -8.36 0.72 -4.89
N LEU A 110 -7.16 0.42 -4.39
CA LEU A 110 -6.41 1.33 -3.51
C LEU A 110 -6.05 2.64 -4.21
N ILE A 111 -5.60 2.57 -5.46
CA ILE A 111 -5.22 3.75 -6.24
C ILE A 111 -6.44 4.63 -6.51
N ARG A 112 -7.57 4.06 -6.92
CA ARG A 112 -8.82 4.82 -7.10
C ARG A 112 -9.22 5.54 -5.81
N TRP A 113 -9.14 4.88 -4.68
CA TRP A 113 -9.41 5.50 -3.39
C TRP A 113 -8.45 6.66 -3.10
N ALA A 114 -7.15 6.45 -3.35
CA ALA A 114 -6.12 7.46 -3.13
C ALA A 114 -6.36 8.71 -3.99
N GLU A 115 -6.65 8.54 -5.27
CA GLU A 115 -6.95 9.66 -6.18
C GLU A 115 -8.19 10.44 -5.76
N GLN A 116 -9.25 9.75 -5.37
CA GLN A 116 -10.49 10.36 -4.92
C GLN A 116 -10.37 11.06 -3.57
N SER A 117 -9.54 10.52 -2.68
CA SER A 117 -9.43 10.96 -1.28
C SER A 117 -8.27 11.94 -1.04
N HIS A 118 -7.31 12.02 -1.95
CA HIS A 118 -6.12 12.85 -1.76
C HIS A 118 -6.42 14.33 -1.46
N PRO A 119 -7.38 15.00 -2.13
CA PRO A 119 -7.72 16.38 -1.79
C PRO A 119 -8.21 16.53 -0.34
N ALA A 120 -8.99 15.58 0.17
CA ALA A 120 -9.46 15.58 1.56
C ALA A 120 -8.31 15.35 2.56
N ILE A 121 -7.35 14.49 2.21
CA ILE A 121 -6.15 14.24 3.02
C ILE A 121 -5.29 15.50 3.09
N VAL A 122 -5.06 16.17 1.97
CA VAL A 122 -4.28 17.42 1.92
C VAL A 122 -4.96 18.52 2.75
N ALA A 123 -6.29 18.65 2.63
CA ALA A 123 -7.05 19.61 3.44
C ALA A 123 -6.98 19.30 4.95
N ALA A 124 -7.03 18.02 5.33
CA ALA A 124 -6.89 17.60 6.72
C ALA A 124 -5.50 17.92 7.29
N ARG A 125 -4.45 17.66 6.53
CA ARG A 125 -3.05 18.00 6.89
C ARG A 125 -2.91 19.49 7.12
N ARG A 126 -3.44 20.32 6.24
CA ARG A 126 -3.40 21.77 6.35
C ARG A 126 -4.10 22.25 7.62
N ARG A 127 -5.31 21.75 7.90
CA ARG A 127 -6.02 22.10 9.14
C ARG A 127 -5.22 21.71 10.40
N PHE A 128 -4.57 20.57 10.39
CA PHE A 128 -3.74 20.12 11.51
C PHE A 128 -2.50 21.02 11.69
N ASP A 129 -1.82 21.38 10.61
CA ASP A 129 -0.58 22.18 10.63
C ASP A 129 -0.86 23.64 11.01
N GLU A 130 -2.04 24.19 10.70
CA GLU A 130 -2.47 25.55 11.05
C GLU A 130 -2.80 25.72 12.54
N GLY A 131 -2.73 24.66 13.33
CA GLY A 131 -2.89 24.66 14.78
C GLY A 131 -4.26 24.23 15.27
N PRO A 132 -4.43 24.01 16.60
CA PRO A 132 -5.68 23.46 17.13
C PRO A 132 -6.81 24.45 16.86
N VAL A 133 -7.78 24.05 16.07
CA VAL A 133 -9.13 24.54 16.22
C VAL A 133 -9.51 24.13 17.65
N ALA A 134 -9.82 25.13 18.50
CA ALA A 134 -10.28 24.88 19.86
C ALA A 134 -11.26 23.71 19.81
N ASP A 135 -11.06 22.76 20.68
CA ASP A 135 -11.88 21.55 20.83
C ASP A 135 -13.28 21.97 21.29
N GLU A 136 -14.08 22.50 20.37
CA GLU A 136 -15.51 22.79 20.56
C GLU A 136 -16.34 21.57 20.22
N GLY A 137 -16.02 20.43 20.80
CA GLY A 137 -16.74 19.22 20.43
C GLY A 137 -16.80 18.10 21.44
N LEU A 138 -16.11 18.18 22.58
CA LEU A 138 -16.34 17.30 23.72
C LEU A 138 -16.84 18.11 24.91
N ALA A 139 -17.92 18.88 24.70
CA ALA A 139 -18.72 19.35 25.81
C ALA A 139 -19.41 18.11 26.42
N ALA A 140 -18.95 17.81 27.61
CA ALA A 140 -19.49 16.92 28.58
C ALA A 140 -21.00 16.66 28.42
N ASP A 141 -21.34 15.41 28.26
CA ASP A 141 -22.60 14.87 28.75
C ASP A 141 -22.48 14.83 30.29
N GLU A 142 -22.61 16.01 30.92
CA GLU A 142 -22.83 16.09 32.32
C GLU A 142 -24.28 15.63 32.61
N ALA A 143 -24.37 14.41 33.06
CA ALA A 143 -25.60 13.90 33.65
C ALA A 143 -26.09 14.84 34.77
N PRO A 144 -27.36 15.22 34.79
CA PRO A 144 -27.87 16.06 35.87
C PRO A 144 -27.79 15.29 37.20
N ALA A 145 -27.14 15.93 38.16
CA ALA A 145 -27.13 15.46 39.52
C ALA A 145 -28.57 15.32 40.04
N GLU A 146 -28.97 14.14 40.43
CA GLU A 146 -30.18 13.93 41.18
C GLU A 146 -30.05 14.63 42.51
N GLU A 147 -30.76 15.73 42.66
CA GLU A 147 -30.98 16.41 43.92
C GLU A 147 -31.95 15.54 44.75
N SER A 148 -31.38 14.77 45.67
CA SER A 148 -32.13 14.07 46.70
C SER A 148 -32.58 15.08 47.74
N ALA A 149 -33.81 15.54 47.68
CA ALA A 149 -34.48 16.22 48.77
C ALA A 149 -34.98 15.20 49.78
N ALA A 150 -34.46 15.31 50.97
CA ALA A 150 -34.99 14.61 52.14
C ALA A 150 -36.34 15.18 52.58
#